data_9e72fa32fb840c06763004bfd9253fd3
#
_entry.id   9e72fa32fb840c06763004bfd9253fd3
#
_cell.length_a   1.000
_cell.length_b   1.000
_cell.length_c   1.000
_cell.angle_alpha   90.00
_cell.angle_beta   90.00
_cell.angle_gamma   90.00
#
_symmetry.space_group_name_H-M   'P 1'
#
loop_
_entity.id
_entity.type
_entity.pdbx_description
1 polymer ?
#
loop_
_entity_poly.entity_id
_entity_poly.type
_entity_poly.pdbx_seq_one_letter_code
_entity_poly.pdbx_strand_id
1 'polypeptide(L)'
;MEYDCGFTKEDKWFRYRAAAIIIEEGYVLFAGNERENYFYSIGGAVHMGESAEEAVKREVFEETGVKYEVERLAFIHENFFEGDGSLEGMKCHEVALYFLMKPRGSRELNSNSYTQGVRETMHWIPLDKLSDYRAYPTFFRDKLKNMKNEIEHIITYEN
;
A
#
# COMPACT_ATOMS: atom_id res chain seq x y z
N MET A 1 -7.22 -10.91 20.23
CA MET A 1 -7.71 -11.05 18.86
C MET A 1 -7.79 -9.69 18.19
N GLU A 2 -7.26 -9.61 16.99
CA GLU A 2 -7.20 -8.36 16.25
C GLU A 2 -8.29 -8.34 15.18
N TYR A 3 -8.98 -7.21 15.11
CA TYR A 3 -10.04 -7.01 14.12
C TYR A 3 -9.64 -5.90 13.18
N ASP A 4 -9.76 -6.15 11.89
CA ASP A 4 -9.53 -5.12 10.87
C ASP A 4 -10.66 -4.10 10.88
N CYS A 5 -10.31 -2.84 10.61
CA CYS A 5 -11.30 -1.78 10.41
C CYS A 5 -11.85 -1.91 9.00
N GLY A 6 -12.87 -2.74 8.87
CA GLY A 6 -13.50 -3.01 7.59
C GLY A 6 -14.61 -4.03 7.76
N PHE A 7 -15.31 -4.28 6.67
CA PHE A 7 -16.41 -5.24 6.69
C PHE A 7 -16.74 -5.71 5.28
N THR A 8 -17.38 -6.86 5.23
CA THR A 8 -18.01 -7.36 4.01
C THR A 8 -19.48 -7.60 4.34
N LYS A 9 -20.36 -7.04 3.55
CA LYS A 9 -21.79 -7.24 3.69
C LYS A 9 -22.42 -7.35 2.30
N GLU A 10 -22.99 -8.53 2.00
CA GLU A 10 -23.56 -8.82 0.68
C GLU A 10 -22.47 -8.64 -0.39
N ASP A 11 -22.71 -7.77 -1.38
CA ASP A 11 -21.74 -7.46 -2.45
C ASP A 11 -20.88 -6.24 -2.14
N LYS A 12 -20.86 -5.78 -0.88
CA LYS A 12 -20.17 -4.57 -0.47
C LYS A 12 -18.98 -4.90 0.41
N TRP A 13 -17.84 -4.29 0.09
CA TRP A 13 -16.59 -4.47 0.82
C TRP A 13 -15.99 -3.10 1.16
N PHE A 14 -15.65 -2.90 2.43
CA PHE A 14 -15.02 -1.67 2.90
C PHE A 14 -13.77 -1.99 3.69
N ARG A 15 -12.72 -1.18 3.49
CA ARG A 15 -11.49 -1.31 4.28
C ARG A 15 -10.88 0.07 4.56
N TYR A 16 -10.41 0.24 5.80
CA TYR A 16 -9.55 1.34 6.20
C TYR A 16 -8.12 0.79 6.18
N ARG A 17 -7.27 1.38 5.32
CA ARG A 17 -5.93 0.86 5.04
C ARG A 17 -4.87 1.90 5.37
N ALA A 18 -3.71 1.45 5.88
CA ALA A 18 -2.51 2.27 6.03
C ALA A 18 -1.43 1.69 5.13
N ALA A 19 -0.76 2.54 4.38
CA ALA A 19 0.23 2.09 3.41
C ALA A 19 1.44 3.02 3.41
N ALA A 20 2.57 2.49 2.95
CA ALA A 20 3.85 3.18 3.00
C ALA A 20 4.35 3.55 1.61
N ILE A 21 4.96 4.73 1.53
CA ILE A 21 5.75 5.14 0.39
C ILE A 21 7.20 5.06 0.85
N ILE A 22 7.93 4.08 0.32
CA ILE A 22 9.32 3.83 0.68
C ILE A 22 10.18 4.06 -0.55
N ILE A 23 11.01 5.10 -0.49
CA ILE A 23 11.87 5.50 -1.61
C ILE A 23 13.31 5.45 -1.15
N GLU A 24 14.13 4.66 -1.85
CA GLU A 24 15.56 4.56 -1.60
C GLU A 24 16.30 4.74 -2.93
N GLU A 25 17.17 5.71 -2.99
CA GLU A 25 18.04 5.93 -4.16
C GLU A 25 17.28 6.07 -5.50
N GLY A 26 16.10 6.69 -5.47
CA GLY A 26 15.27 6.86 -6.67
C GLY A 26 14.39 5.67 -7.03
N TYR A 27 14.35 4.65 -6.19
CA TYR A 27 13.49 3.46 -6.36
C TYR A 27 12.39 3.46 -5.32
N VAL A 28 11.19 3.07 -5.72
CA VAL A 28 10.06 2.92 -4.80
C VAL A 28 9.76 1.44 -4.59
N LEU A 29 9.46 1.07 -3.36
CA LEU A 29 9.20 -0.32 -2.98
C LEU A 29 7.74 -0.69 -3.20
N PHE A 30 7.53 -1.82 -3.86
CA PHE A 30 6.22 -2.44 -4.07
C PHE A 30 6.25 -3.89 -3.64
N ALA A 31 5.08 -4.40 -3.30
CA ALA A 31 4.88 -5.83 -3.08
C ALA A 31 4.26 -6.44 -4.34
N GLY A 32 4.55 -7.70 -4.56
CA GLY A 32 3.90 -8.50 -5.58
C GLY A 32 3.77 -9.91 -5.04
N ASN A 33 3.19 -10.82 -5.81
CA ASN A 33 3.14 -12.23 -5.43
C ASN A 33 3.21 -13.12 -6.67
N GLU A 34 3.36 -14.42 -6.45
CA GLU A 34 3.56 -15.39 -7.53
C GLU A 34 2.31 -15.59 -8.39
N ARG A 35 1.14 -15.21 -7.86
CA ARG A 35 -0.15 -15.45 -8.50
C ARG A 35 -0.57 -14.31 -9.42
N GLU A 36 -0.19 -13.06 -9.08
CA GLU A 36 -0.67 -11.87 -9.77
C GLU A 36 0.41 -11.25 -10.66
N ASN A 37 -0.03 -10.58 -11.71
CA ASN A 37 0.87 -9.90 -12.66
C ASN A 37 0.96 -8.40 -12.42
N TYR A 38 0.69 -7.96 -11.20
CA TYR A 38 0.74 -6.55 -10.85
C TYR A 38 1.42 -6.36 -9.48
N PHE A 39 1.76 -5.10 -9.20
CA PHE A 39 2.43 -4.70 -7.97
C PHE A 39 1.50 -3.79 -7.18
N TYR A 40 1.64 -3.81 -5.86
CA TYR A 40 0.83 -2.98 -4.97
C TYR A 40 1.68 -2.40 -3.85
N SER A 41 1.21 -1.27 -3.31
CA SER A 41 1.93 -0.59 -2.23
C SER A 41 1.99 -1.44 -0.97
N ILE A 42 3.05 -1.23 -0.19
CA ILE A 42 3.24 -1.91 1.10
C ILE A 42 2.21 -1.38 2.09
N GLY A 43 1.46 -2.26 2.72
CA GLY A 43 0.47 -1.85 3.70
C GLY A 43 -0.59 -2.90 3.94
N GLY A 44 -1.61 -2.52 4.72
CA GLY A 44 -2.71 -3.41 5.04
C GLY A 44 -3.77 -2.73 5.88
N ALA A 45 -4.76 -3.50 6.30
CA ALA A 45 -5.85 -2.99 7.12
C ALA A 45 -5.36 -2.47 8.46
N VAL A 46 -5.89 -1.33 8.87
CA VAL A 46 -5.71 -0.82 10.23
C VAL A 46 -6.53 -1.71 11.15
N HIS A 47 -5.97 -2.08 12.29
CA HIS A 47 -6.69 -2.87 13.30
C HIS A 47 -7.50 -1.95 14.20
N MET A 48 -8.61 -2.47 14.73
CA MET A 48 -9.39 -1.72 15.71
C MET A 48 -8.50 -1.35 16.90
N GLY A 49 -8.52 -0.08 17.28
CA GLY A 49 -7.72 0.43 18.39
C GLY A 49 -6.30 0.84 18.03
N GLU A 50 -5.91 0.66 16.77
CA GLU A 50 -4.58 1.01 16.27
C GLU A 50 -4.68 2.30 15.46
N SER A 51 -3.71 3.20 15.60
CA SER A 51 -3.66 4.36 14.71
C SER A 51 -3.12 3.93 13.34
N ALA A 52 -3.41 4.71 12.32
CA ALA A 52 -2.88 4.43 10.98
C ALA A 52 -1.35 4.47 10.96
N GLU A 53 -0.74 5.37 11.74
CA GLU A 53 0.72 5.44 11.82
C GLU A 53 1.31 4.18 12.44
N GLU A 54 0.69 3.67 13.51
CA GLU A 54 1.10 2.39 14.11
C GLU A 54 0.92 1.24 13.13
N ALA A 55 -0.20 1.25 12.39
CA ALA A 55 -0.51 0.21 11.42
C ALA A 55 0.51 0.16 10.30
N VAL A 56 0.89 1.31 9.73
CA VAL A 56 1.85 1.33 8.62
C VAL A 56 3.21 0.82 9.08
N LYS A 57 3.64 1.18 10.27
CA LYS A 57 4.93 0.70 10.81
C LYS A 57 4.89 -0.82 11.01
N ARG A 58 3.80 -1.35 11.53
CA ARG A 58 3.61 -2.79 11.70
C ARG A 58 3.62 -3.52 10.37
N GLU A 59 2.84 -3.03 9.40
CA GLU A 59 2.75 -3.65 8.07
C GLU A 59 4.09 -3.64 7.35
N VAL A 60 4.82 -2.52 7.41
CA VAL A 60 6.15 -2.44 6.79
C VAL A 60 7.08 -3.50 7.39
N PHE A 61 7.07 -3.62 8.71
CA PHE A 61 7.93 -4.62 9.35
C PHE A 61 7.52 -6.05 8.99
N GLU A 62 6.22 -6.34 8.97
CA GLU A 62 5.72 -7.66 8.61
C GLU A 62 6.09 -8.04 7.18
N GLU A 63 6.01 -7.11 6.24
CA GLU A 63 6.23 -7.39 4.83
C GLU A 63 7.70 -7.32 4.41
N THR A 64 8.48 -6.42 5.00
CA THR A 64 9.88 -6.21 4.59
C THR A 64 10.91 -6.81 5.53
N GLY A 65 10.50 -7.10 6.77
CA GLY A 65 11.41 -7.58 7.80
C GLY A 65 12.33 -6.53 8.37
N VAL A 66 12.17 -5.26 7.98
CA VAL A 66 12.98 -4.16 8.49
C VAL A 66 12.09 -3.04 9.01
N LYS A 67 12.59 -2.30 9.99
CA LYS A 67 11.85 -1.20 10.60
C LYS A 67 12.08 0.09 9.85
N TYR A 68 10.99 0.80 9.57
CA TYR A 68 11.01 2.13 8.97
C TYR A 68 10.30 3.09 9.90
N GLU A 69 10.78 4.32 9.94
CA GLU A 69 10.12 5.40 10.68
C GLU A 69 9.29 6.24 9.72
N VAL A 70 8.17 6.77 10.22
CA VAL A 70 7.30 7.63 9.43
C VAL A 70 7.89 9.04 9.38
N GLU A 71 7.95 9.62 8.18
CA GLU A 71 8.30 11.02 8.00
C GLU A 71 7.05 11.89 8.11
N ARG A 72 6.01 11.56 7.32
CA ARG A 72 4.75 12.31 7.35
C ARG A 72 3.63 11.59 6.60
N LEU A 73 2.40 11.96 6.90
CA LEU A 73 1.26 11.56 6.09
C LEU A 73 1.31 12.36 4.77
N ALA A 74 1.27 11.67 3.64
CA ALA A 74 1.43 12.30 2.33
C ALA A 74 0.13 12.35 1.54
N PHE A 75 -0.68 11.28 1.59
CA PHE A 75 -1.92 11.20 0.81
C PHE A 75 -3.03 10.57 1.63
N ILE A 76 -4.25 11.06 1.41
CA ILE A 76 -5.48 10.39 1.83
C ILE A 76 -6.16 9.97 0.54
N HIS A 77 -6.38 8.68 0.37
CA HIS A 77 -6.93 8.12 -0.86
C HIS A 77 -8.28 7.46 -0.60
N GLU A 78 -9.31 7.97 -1.25
CA GLU A 78 -10.61 7.31 -1.27
C GLU A 78 -10.72 6.62 -2.61
N ASN A 79 -10.80 5.30 -2.58
CA ASN A 79 -10.78 4.48 -3.78
C ASN A 79 -12.07 3.67 -3.89
N PHE A 80 -12.74 3.81 -5.03
CA PHE A 80 -13.97 3.09 -5.33
C PHE A 80 -13.70 2.22 -6.55
N PHE A 81 -13.87 0.91 -6.41
CA PHE A 81 -13.50 -0.02 -7.49
C PHE A 81 -14.36 -1.28 -7.46
N GLU A 82 -14.40 -1.96 -8.60
CA GLU A 82 -14.99 -3.29 -8.69
C GLU A 82 -13.89 -4.30 -8.31
N GLY A 83 -14.22 -5.23 -7.43
CA GLY A 83 -13.26 -6.22 -6.98
C GLY A 83 -12.94 -7.26 -8.05
N ASP A 84 -11.77 -7.85 -7.95
CA ASP A 84 -11.36 -8.97 -8.79
C ASP A 84 -10.71 -10.05 -7.91
N GLY A 85 -10.34 -11.16 -8.50
CA GLY A 85 -9.75 -12.26 -7.76
C GLY A 85 -10.66 -12.70 -6.60
N SER A 86 -10.14 -12.65 -5.39
CA SER A 86 -10.89 -13.04 -4.18
C SER A 86 -12.05 -12.09 -3.88
N LEU A 87 -12.08 -10.91 -4.48
CA LEU A 87 -13.12 -9.91 -4.30
C LEU A 87 -14.02 -9.78 -5.53
N GLU A 88 -13.96 -10.72 -6.47
CA GLU A 88 -14.77 -10.68 -7.68
C GLU A 88 -16.27 -10.57 -7.35
N GLY A 89 -16.93 -9.64 -8.03
CA GLY A 89 -18.35 -9.37 -7.80
C GLY A 89 -18.62 -8.38 -6.67
N MET A 90 -17.60 -7.94 -5.97
CA MET A 90 -17.73 -6.99 -4.86
C MET A 90 -17.62 -5.56 -5.32
N LYS A 91 -18.42 -4.70 -4.72
CA LYS A 91 -18.30 -3.25 -4.86
C LYS A 91 -17.42 -2.78 -3.71
N CYS A 92 -16.25 -2.28 -4.04
CA CYS A 92 -15.23 -1.98 -3.05
C CYS A 92 -15.09 -0.48 -2.80
N HIS A 93 -14.96 -0.16 -1.53
CA HIS A 93 -14.76 1.21 -1.04
C HIS A 93 -13.60 1.15 -0.04
N GLU A 94 -12.50 1.83 -0.35
CA GLU A 94 -11.33 1.80 0.52
C GLU A 94 -10.88 3.22 0.84
N VAL A 95 -10.58 3.47 2.12
CA VAL A 95 -9.92 4.70 2.55
C VAL A 95 -8.52 4.31 2.98
N ALA A 96 -7.51 4.85 2.30
CA ALA A 96 -6.12 4.53 2.59
C ALA A 96 -5.33 5.79 2.94
N LEU A 97 -4.57 5.71 4.00
CA LEU A 97 -3.64 6.76 4.40
C LEU A 97 -2.25 6.32 3.97
N TYR A 98 -1.60 7.12 3.12
CA TYR A 98 -0.26 6.84 2.61
C TYR A 98 0.77 7.70 3.34
N PHE A 99 1.70 7.03 4.01
CA PHE A 99 2.76 7.68 4.77
C PHE A 99 4.08 7.63 4.03
N LEU A 100 4.72 8.77 3.89
CA LEU A 100 6.10 8.80 3.40
C LEU A 100 6.99 8.36 4.55
N MET A 101 7.80 7.34 4.31
CA MET A 101 8.73 6.83 5.32
C MET A 101 10.08 7.49 5.18
N LYS A 102 10.81 7.59 6.29
CA LYS A 102 12.18 8.12 6.29
C LYS A 102 13.10 7.12 5.60
N PRO A 103 13.91 7.53 4.62
CA PRO A 103 14.85 6.61 3.98
C PRO A 103 15.84 6.02 4.98
N ARG A 104 16.15 4.73 4.82
CA ARG A 104 17.17 4.06 5.62
C ARG A 104 18.57 4.18 5.00
N GLY A 105 18.66 4.57 3.73
CA GLY A 105 19.91 4.62 3.00
C GLY A 105 20.32 3.27 2.41
N SER A 106 19.42 2.30 2.39
CA SER A 106 19.70 0.96 1.88
C SER A 106 18.44 0.34 1.31
N ARG A 107 18.59 -0.46 0.28
CA ARG A 107 17.50 -1.25 -0.31
C ARG A 107 17.48 -2.69 0.20
N GLU A 108 18.30 -3.01 1.19
CA GLU A 108 18.33 -4.35 1.78
C GLU A 108 17.10 -4.60 2.64
N LEU A 109 16.45 -5.73 2.45
CA LEU A 109 15.27 -6.16 3.16
C LEU A 109 15.47 -7.57 3.71
N ASN A 110 14.56 -7.96 4.61
CA ASN A 110 14.57 -9.29 5.22
C ASN A 110 13.14 -9.86 5.16
N SER A 111 12.59 -9.92 3.94
CA SER A 111 11.20 -10.30 3.74
C SER A 111 11.02 -11.82 3.68
N ASN A 112 9.98 -12.29 4.39
CA ASN A 112 9.51 -13.66 4.32
C ASN A 112 8.01 -13.66 4.55
N SER A 113 7.29 -12.81 3.81
CA SER A 113 5.88 -12.55 3.99
C SER A 113 5.02 -13.42 3.09
N TYR A 114 3.80 -13.75 3.59
CA TYR A 114 2.82 -14.53 2.84
C TYR A 114 1.45 -13.88 2.97
N THR A 115 0.69 -13.86 1.88
CA THR A 115 -0.70 -13.41 1.84
C THR A 115 -1.54 -14.54 1.27
N GLN A 116 -2.52 -15.02 2.03
CA GLN A 116 -3.39 -16.15 1.65
C GLN A 116 -2.59 -17.38 1.19
N GLY A 117 -1.48 -17.66 1.89
CA GLY A 117 -0.61 -18.80 1.57
C GLY A 117 0.27 -18.61 0.36
N VAL A 118 0.20 -17.46 -0.30
CA VAL A 118 1.03 -17.13 -1.45
C VAL A 118 2.16 -16.20 -1.00
N ARG A 119 3.38 -16.54 -1.37
CA ARG A 119 4.53 -15.73 -0.99
C ARG A 119 4.49 -14.35 -1.64
N GLU A 120 4.63 -13.33 -0.82
CA GLU A 120 4.79 -11.96 -1.30
C GLU A 120 6.26 -11.73 -1.62
N THR A 121 6.50 -11.01 -2.73
CA THR A 121 7.85 -10.64 -3.16
C THR A 121 7.95 -9.12 -3.15
N MET A 122 9.13 -8.61 -2.78
CA MET A 122 9.39 -7.18 -2.72
C MET A 122 10.14 -6.74 -3.96
N HIS A 123 9.74 -5.62 -4.53
CA HIS A 123 10.30 -5.11 -5.78
C HIS A 123 10.61 -3.63 -5.68
N TRP A 124 11.83 -3.27 -6.00
CA TRP A 124 12.25 -1.87 -6.11
C TRP A 124 12.09 -1.44 -7.56
N ILE A 125 11.20 -0.49 -7.81
CA ILE A 125 10.92 -0.02 -9.16
C ILE A 125 11.43 1.42 -9.30
N PRO A 126 12.25 1.72 -10.34
CA PRO A 126 12.71 3.09 -10.54
C PRO A 126 11.54 4.06 -10.71
N LEU A 127 11.57 5.18 -10.03
CA LEU A 127 10.51 6.18 -10.11
C LEU A 127 10.23 6.63 -11.55
N ASP A 128 11.27 6.80 -12.34
CA ASP A 128 11.13 7.27 -13.73
C ASP A 128 10.60 6.20 -14.69
N LYS A 129 10.48 4.96 -14.23
CA LYS A 129 9.95 3.85 -15.02
C LYS A 129 8.65 3.30 -14.47
N LEU A 130 8.08 3.96 -13.48
CA LEU A 130 6.90 3.45 -12.79
C LEU A 130 5.71 3.27 -13.73
N SER A 131 5.55 4.14 -14.73
CA SER A 131 4.47 4.01 -15.70
C SER A 131 4.59 2.81 -16.64
N ASP A 132 5.75 2.14 -16.68
CA ASP A 132 5.95 0.92 -17.47
C ASP A 132 5.42 -0.32 -16.74
N TYR A 133 5.02 -0.18 -15.49
CA TYR A 133 4.58 -1.29 -14.63
C TYR A 133 3.10 -1.18 -14.29
N ARG A 134 2.46 -2.33 -14.13
CA ARG A 134 1.10 -2.38 -13.59
C ARG A 134 1.22 -2.32 -12.07
N ALA A 135 1.29 -1.11 -11.54
CA ALA A 135 1.51 -0.87 -10.12
C ALA A 135 0.39 0.01 -9.54
N TYR A 136 -0.05 -0.34 -8.35
CA TYR A 136 -1.13 0.36 -7.66
C TYR A 136 -0.66 0.93 -6.34
N PRO A 137 -1.12 2.12 -5.95
CA PRO A 137 -2.15 2.92 -6.62
C PRO A 137 -1.60 3.64 -7.85
N THR A 138 -2.44 3.82 -8.84
CA THR A 138 -2.00 4.41 -10.12
C THR A 138 -1.55 5.86 -10.00
N PHE A 139 -2.04 6.59 -9.00
CA PHE A 139 -1.64 7.99 -8.81
C PHE A 139 -0.16 8.14 -8.44
N PHE A 140 0.50 7.07 -7.99
CA PHE A 140 1.94 7.10 -7.70
C PHE A 140 2.76 7.51 -8.93
N ARG A 141 2.30 7.16 -10.13
CA ARG A 141 2.99 7.47 -11.38
C ARG A 141 3.24 8.96 -11.56
N ASP A 142 2.26 9.77 -11.17
CA ASP A 142 2.31 11.22 -11.36
C ASP A 142 2.76 11.96 -10.11
N LYS A 143 2.44 11.41 -8.93
CA LYS A 143 2.59 12.13 -7.68
C LYS A 143 3.92 11.93 -6.98
N LEU A 144 4.56 10.77 -7.12
CA LEU A 144 5.78 10.50 -6.36
C LEU A 144 7.00 11.26 -6.86
N LYS A 145 7.02 11.65 -8.12
CA LYS A 145 8.15 12.40 -8.69
C LYS A 145 8.26 13.82 -8.16
N ASN A 146 7.13 14.42 -7.83
CA ASN A 146 7.06 15.81 -7.37
C ASN A 146 6.09 15.91 -6.19
N MET A 147 6.44 15.27 -5.08
CA MET A 147 5.61 15.30 -3.88
C MET A 147 5.60 16.69 -3.26
N LYS A 148 4.41 17.16 -2.93
CA LYS A 148 4.22 18.42 -2.22
C LYS A 148 4.48 18.22 -0.73
N ASN A 149 4.74 19.30 -0.01
CA ASN A 149 4.92 19.27 1.45
C ASN A 149 3.60 19.40 2.19
N GLU A 150 2.50 18.98 1.57
CA GLU A 150 1.19 19.01 2.16
C GLU A 150 0.50 17.67 1.92
N ILE A 151 -0.54 17.39 2.70
CA ILE A 151 -1.35 16.19 2.52
C ILE A 151 -2.24 16.41 1.31
N GLU A 152 -2.17 15.50 0.35
CA GLU A 152 -3.04 15.56 -0.83
C GLU A 152 -4.16 14.56 -0.70
N HIS A 153 -5.36 15.00 -1.04
CA HIS A 153 -6.56 14.16 -1.01
C HIS A 153 -6.88 13.67 -2.43
N ILE A 154 -6.81 12.37 -2.62
CA ILE A 154 -7.00 11.73 -3.93
C ILE A 154 -8.28 10.91 -3.89
N ILE A 155 -9.11 11.06 -4.91
CA ILE A 155 -10.34 10.28 -5.05
C ILE A 155 -10.29 9.60 -6.41
N THR A 156 -10.43 8.27 -6.44
CA THR A 156 -10.42 7.51 -7.69
C THR A 156 -11.64 6.60 -7.80
N TYR A 157 -12.14 6.46 -9.01
CA TYR A 157 -13.22 5.54 -9.35
C TYR A 157 -12.67 4.61 -10.44
N GLU A 158 -12.50 3.36 -10.09
CA GLU A 158 -11.95 2.37 -11.02
C GLU A 158 -12.96 1.25 -11.25
N ASN A 159 -13.21 0.96 -12.50
CA ASN A 159 -14.15 -0.09 -12.88
C ASN A 159 -13.43 -1.28 -13.47
#